data_9a5bddd170d0a46f2b17f6e4fdd4e2c4
#
_entry.id   9a5bddd170d0a46f2b17f6e4fdd4e2c4
#
_cell.length_a   1.000
_cell.length_b   1.000
_cell.length_c   1.000
_cell.angle_alpha   90.00
_cell.angle_beta   90.00
_cell.angle_gamma   90.00
#
_symmetry.space_group_name_H-M   'P 1'
#
loop_
_entity.id
_entity.type
_entity.pdbx_description
1 polymer ?
#
loop_
_entity_poly.entity_id
_entity_poly.type
_entity_poly.pdbx_seq_one_letter_code
_entity_poly.pdbx_strand_id
1 'polypeptide(L)'
;MTQITTQQIDTIKEIISKYKNLECVECAQAIQDYLISQKIPGKRIKLYTGSAIGRNSYIYDETVSKNAISLNGRHQGIEIIIDEVEMIFDNHHPDGITKAQWLINLLFYDKLYHGQQFQ
;
A
#
# COMPACT_ATOMS: atom_id res chain seq x y z
N MET A 1 20.09 -12.34 0.12
CA MET A 1 18.72 -11.78 0.12
C MET A 1 17.98 -12.24 1.37
N THR A 2 17.41 -11.32 2.12
CA THR A 2 16.67 -11.67 3.34
C THR A 2 15.25 -12.11 2.98
N GLN A 3 14.93 -13.37 3.28
CA GLN A 3 13.58 -13.86 3.09
C GLN A 3 12.71 -13.45 4.27
N ILE A 4 11.55 -12.83 3.99
CA ILE A 4 10.61 -12.45 5.03
C ILE A 4 10.00 -13.72 5.66
N THR A 5 9.87 -13.73 6.99
CA THR A 5 9.32 -14.87 7.71
C THR A 5 7.82 -14.74 7.89
N THR A 6 7.15 -15.87 8.18
CA THR A 6 5.73 -15.87 8.51
C THR A 6 5.43 -14.97 9.70
N GLN A 7 6.28 -14.99 10.73
CA GLN A 7 6.12 -14.12 11.91
C GLN A 7 6.20 -12.66 11.55
N GLN A 8 7.10 -12.28 10.64
CA GLN A 8 7.22 -10.90 10.17
C GLN A 8 5.99 -10.48 9.38
N ILE A 9 5.46 -11.37 8.54
CA ILE A 9 4.21 -11.11 7.81
C ILE A 9 3.06 -10.93 8.79
N ASP A 10 2.95 -11.76 9.83
CA ASP A 10 1.92 -11.64 10.86
C ASP A 10 2.02 -10.30 11.59
N THR A 11 3.23 -9.84 11.86
CA THR A 11 3.46 -8.53 12.49
C THR A 11 2.99 -7.39 11.58
N ILE A 12 3.26 -7.48 10.28
CA ILE A 12 2.76 -6.48 9.31
C ILE A 12 1.24 -6.45 9.33
N LYS A 13 0.60 -7.62 9.32
CA LYS A 13 -0.86 -7.73 9.39
C LYS A 13 -1.40 -7.07 10.67
N GLU A 14 -0.77 -7.28 11.81
CA GLU A 14 -1.15 -6.66 13.06
C GLU A 14 -1.01 -5.13 13.00
N ILE A 15 0.08 -4.63 12.42
CA ILE A 15 0.27 -3.20 12.21
C ILE A 15 -0.89 -2.63 11.39
N ILE A 16 -1.20 -3.26 10.25
CA ILE A 16 -2.25 -2.80 9.35
C ILE A 16 -3.61 -2.76 10.05
N SER A 17 -3.88 -3.70 10.95
CA SER A 17 -5.16 -3.79 11.67
C SER A 17 -5.47 -2.56 12.52
N LYS A 18 -4.47 -1.73 12.81
CA LYS A 18 -4.62 -0.52 13.63
C LYS A 18 -5.05 0.69 12.82
N TYR A 19 -5.10 0.59 11.50
CA TYR A 19 -5.38 1.73 10.61
C TYR A 19 -6.68 1.55 9.87
N LYS A 20 -7.42 2.66 9.73
CA LYS A 20 -8.74 2.69 9.11
C LYS A 20 -8.66 3.23 7.68
N ASN A 21 -9.80 3.29 7.01
CA ASN A 21 -9.90 3.95 5.72
C ASN A 21 -9.37 5.38 5.82
N LEU A 22 -8.72 5.85 4.77
CA LEU A 22 -8.09 7.17 4.64
C LEU A 22 -6.79 7.34 5.46
N GLU A 23 -6.32 6.29 6.14
CA GLU A 23 -5.08 6.33 6.93
C GLU A 23 -3.93 5.62 6.23
N CYS A 24 -3.89 5.66 4.89
CA CYS A 24 -2.88 4.93 4.12
C CYS A 24 -1.46 5.44 4.36
N VAL A 25 -1.28 6.74 4.60
CA VAL A 25 0.06 7.32 4.81
C VAL A 25 0.63 6.85 6.15
N GLU A 26 -0.17 6.93 7.21
CA GLU A 26 0.24 6.50 8.54
C GLU A 26 0.53 4.99 8.57
N CYS A 27 -0.32 4.21 7.88
CA CYS A 27 -0.14 2.77 7.76
C CYS A 27 1.15 2.43 7.01
N ALA A 28 1.38 3.06 5.85
CA ALA A 28 2.58 2.84 5.07
C ALA A 28 3.84 3.20 5.86
N GLN A 29 3.80 4.31 6.60
CA GLN A 29 4.94 4.72 7.42
C GLN A 29 5.24 3.70 8.52
N ALA A 30 4.21 3.17 9.18
CA ALA A 30 4.39 2.18 10.23
C ALA A 30 4.98 0.87 9.68
N ILE A 31 4.52 0.42 8.52
CA ILE A 31 5.07 -0.78 7.87
C ILE A 31 6.53 -0.53 7.48
N GLN A 32 6.82 0.62 6.89
CA GLN A 32 8.18 0.97 6.47
C GLN A 32 9.14 0.98 7.67
N ASP A 33 8.74 1.60 8.77
CA ASP A 33 9.56 1.66 9.99
C ASP A 33 9.86 0.27 10.53
N TYR A 34 8.85 -0.61 10.53
CA TYR A 34 9.03 -1.98 10.96
C TYR A 34 10.02 -2.73 10.06
N LEU A 35 9.84 -2.64 8.73
CA LEU A 35 10.73 -3.32 7.78
C LEU A 35 12.17 -2.84 7.89
N ILE A 36 12.37 -1.54 8.08
CA ILE A 36 13.71 -0.97 8.30
C ILE A 36 14.32 -1.57 9.57
N SER A 37 13.54 -1.66 10.65
CA SER A 37 14.02 -2.24 11.92
C SER A 37 14.40 -3.71 11.77
N GLN A 38 13.78 -4.44 10.86
CA GLN A 38 14.03 -5.86 10.61
C GLN A 38 15.03 -6.07 9.46
N LYS A 39 15.54 -5.00 8.86
CA LYS A 39 16.47 -5.04 7.71
C LYS A 39 15.88 -5.76 6.50
N ILE A 40 14.56 -5.60 6.30
CA ILE A 40 13.86 -6.16 5.16
C ILE A 40 13.72 -5.06 4.10
N PRO A 41 14.23 -5.28 2.87
CA PRO A 41 14.11 -4.28 1.81
C PRO A 41 12.67 -4.18 1.31
N GLY A 42 12.28 -3.00 0.85
CA GLY A 42 10.98 -2.76 0.28
C GLY A 42 10.93 -1.45 -0.45
N LYS A 43 9.76 -1.15 -1.01
CA LYS A 43 9.51 0.12 -1.70
C LYS A 43 8.24 0.74 -1.18
N ARG A 44 8.24 2.06 -1.07
CA ARG A 44 7.02 2.82 -0.80
C ARG A 44 6.43 3.27 -2.12
N ILE A 45 5.23 2.78 -2.43
CA ILE A 45 4.54 3.11 -3.68
C ILE A 45 3.55 4.21 -3.39
N LYS A 46 3.68 5.31 -4.12
CA LYS A 46 2.79 6.47 -4.01
C LYS A 46 1.99 6.60 -5.29
N LEU A 47 0.68 6.63 -5.16
CA LEU A 47 -0.25 6.79 -6.27
C LEU A 47 -0.81 8.21 -6.25
N TYR A 48 -1.06 8.76 -7.43
CA TYR A 48 -1.59 10.10 -7.57
C TYR A 48 -2.51 10.17 -8.79
N THR A 49 -3.68 10.79 -8.60
CA THR A 49 -4.67 10.95 -9.68
C THR A 49 -4.38 12.12 -10.61
N GLY A 50 -3.39 12.95 -10.29
CA GLY A 50 -3.15 14.19 -11.02
C GLY A 50 -3.98 15.37 -10.52
N SER A 51 -4.89 15.15 -9.57
CA SER A 51 -5.75 16.19 -8.99
C SER A 51 -5.94 15.95 -7.50
N ALA A 52 -5.83 17.01 -6.70
CA ALA A 52 -6.01 16.94 -5.26
C ALA A 52 -7.42 17.34 -4.81
N ILE A 53 -8.25 17.82 -5.71
CA ILE A 53 -9.61 18.30 -5.40
C ILE A 53 -10.60 17.83 -6.43
N GLY A 54 -11.88 17.76 -6.02
CA GLY A 54 -12.98 17.40 -6.88
C GLY A 54 -13.06 15.91 -7.16
N ARG A 55 -13.88 15.55 -8.12
CA ARG A 55 -14.20 14.17 -8.47
C ARG A 55 -12.97 13.39 -8.92
N ASN A 56 -12.05 14.01 -9.62
CA ASN A 56 -10.85 13.36 -10.15
C ASN A 56 -9.79 13.08 -9.07
N SER A 57 -10.01 13.54 -7.83
CA SER A 57 -9.13 13.26 -6.71
C SER A 57 -9.50 11.97 -5.97
N TYR A 58 -10.62 11.33 -6.31
CA TYR A 58 -11.09 10.16 -5.60
C TYR A 58 -10.44 8.90 -6.15
N ILE A 59 -10.04 8.01 -5.25
CA ILE A 59 -9.55 6.67 -5.58
C ILE A 59 -10.50 5.67 -4.95
N TYR A 60 -10.90 4.67 -5.73
CA TYR A 60 -11.78 3.61 -5.28
C TYR A 60 -11.13 2.25 -5.47
N ASP A 61 -11.41 1.34 -4.56
CA ASP A 61 -11.19 -0.09 -4.73
C ASP A 61 -12.45 -0.81 -4.26
N GLU A 62 -13.31 -1.14 -5.20
CA GLU A 62 -14.63 -1.71 -4.91
C GLU A 62 -14.55 -3.12 -4.34
N THR A 63 -13.37 -3.77 -4.41
CA THR A 63 -13.16 -5.09 -3.80
C THR A 63 -13.07 -5.02 -2.28
N VAL A 64 -12.74 -3.85 -1.72
CA VAL A 64 -12.56 -3.67 -0.28
C VAL A 64 -13.57 -2.74 0.37
N SER A 65 -14.14 -1.79 -0.38
CA SER A 65 -15.08 -0.81 0.17
C SER A 65 -15.93 -0.18 -0.92
N LYS A 66 -17.17 0.22 -0.57
CA LYS A 66 -18.01 1.03 -1.44
C LYS A 66 -17.63 2.51 -1.41
N ASN A 67 -16.92 2.92 -0.35
CA ASN A 67 -16.49 4.30 -0.20
C ASN A 67 -15.11 4.49 -0.84
N ALA A 68 -14.79 5.73 -1.22
CA ALA A 68 -13.47 6.06 -1.73
C ALA A 68 -12.42 5.73 -0.68
N ILE A 69 -11.28 5.17 -1.10
CA ILE A 69 -10.14 4.88 -0.23
C ILE A 69 -9.18 6.06 -0.16
N SER A 70 -9.37 7.06 -1.01
CA SER A 70 -8.67 8.34 -0.94
C SER A 70 -9.58 9.44 -1.47
N LEU A 71 -9.49 10.62 -0.88
CA LEU A 71 -10.27 11.80 -1.25
C LEU A 71 -9.39 12.94 -1.77
N ASN A 72 -8.06 12.80 -1.68
CA ASN A 72 -7.11 13.85 -2.05
C ASN A 72 -6.23 13.48 -3.24
N GLY A 73 -6.60 12.42 -3.95
CA GLY A 73 -5.87 11.98 -5.14
C GLY A 73 -4.59 11.20 -4.85
N ARG A 74 -4.36 10.83 -3.59
CA ARG A 74 -3.14 10.15 -3.18
C ARG A 74 -3.45 8.91 -2.37
N HIS A 75 -2.72 7.83 -2.65
CA HIS A 75 -2.78 6.58 -1.88
C HIS A 75 -1.39 5.98 -1.82
N GLN A 76 -1.09 5.27 -0.74
CA GLN A 76 0.23 4.69 -0.54
C GLN A 76 0.13 3.25 -0.08
N GLY A 77 1.10 2.46 -0.50
CA GLY A 77 1.28 1.09 -0.06
C GLY A 77 2.76 0.74 0.01
N ILE A 78 3.05 -0.41 0.57
CA ILE A 78 4.42 -0.91 0.69
C ILE A 78 4.57 -2.15 -0.18
N GLU A 79 5.58 -2.14 -1.05
CA GLU A 79 5.91 -3.29 -1.88
C GLU A 79 7.01 -4.10 -1.20
N ILE A 80 6.79 -5.39 -1.09
CA ILE A 80 7.77 -6.37 -0.61
C ILE A 80 7.81 -7.50 -1.64
N ILE A 81 9.00 -7.96 -1.99
CA ILE A 81 9.14 -9.13 -2.86
C ILE A 81 9.10 -10.39 -2.00
N ILE A 82 8.10 -11.23 -2.20
CA ILE A 82 7.91 -12.49 -1.48
C ILE A 82 7.85 -13.61 -2.51
N ASP A 83 8.76 -14.59 -2.42
CA ASP A 83 8.86 -15.71 -3.37
C ASP A 83 8.88 -15.23 -4.82
N GLU A 84 9.67 -14.18 -5.08
CA GLU A 84 9.86 -13.59 -6.41
C GLU A 84 8.64 -12.84 -6.94
N VAL A 85 7.61 -12.62 -6.11
CA VAL A 85 6.40 -11.90 -6.49
C VAL A 85 6.37 -10.55 -5.77
N GLU A 86 6.06 -9.49 -6.53
CA GLU A 86 5.87 -8.15 -5.98
C GLU A 86 4.52 -8.09 -5.28
N MET A 87 4.55 -8.00 -3.94
CA MET A 87 3.35 -7.95 -3.10
C MET A 87 3.20 -6.57 -2.49
N ILE A 88 1.95 -6.08 -2.46
CA ILE A 88 1.62 -4.79 -1.84
C ILE A 88 0.86 -5.03 -0.54
N PHE A 89 1.24 -4.27 0.48
CA PHE A 89 0.55 -4.20 1.77
C PHE A 89 0.11 -2.75 1.99
N ASP A 90 -1.17 -2.54 2.22
CA ASP A 90 -1.71 -1.22 2.55
C ASP A 90 -2.79 -1.37 3.62
N ASN A 91 -3.45 -0.25 4.00
CA ASN A 91 -4.45 -0.29 5.07
C ASN A 91 -5.70 -1.11 4.73
N HIS A 92 -5.85 -1.57 3.49
CA HIS A 92 -6.96 -2.42 3.05
C HIS A 92 -6.55 -3.84 2.72
N HIS A 93 -5.26 -4.14 2.70
CA HIS A 93 -4.74 -5.44 2.28
C HIS A 93 -3.74 -5.98 3.31
N PRO A 94 -4.25 -6.44 4.48
CA PRO A 94 -3.39 -6.95 5.54
C PRO A 94 -2.68 -8.25 5.18
N ASP A 95 -3.27 -9.04 4.28
CA ASP A 95 -2.66 -10.28 3.80
C ASP A 95 -1.77 -10.07 2.58
N GLY A 96 -1.69 -8.83 2.10
CA GLY A 96 -0.98 -8.52 0.88
C GLY A 96 -1.80 -8.84 -0.37
N ILE A 97 -1.44 -8.19 -1.46
CA ILE A 97 -2.06 -8.41 -2.78
C ILE A 97 -0.95 -8.24 -3.81
N THR A 98 -0.99 -8.97 -4.92
CA THR A 98 0.02 -8.77 -5.95
C THR A 98 -0.07 -7.33 -6.50
N LYS A 99 1.07 -6.75 -6.81
CA LYS A 99 1.11 -5.38 -7.35
C LYS A 99 0.26 -5.26 -8.61
N ALA A 100 0.31 -6.28 -9.48
CA ALA A 100 -0.49 -6.26 -10.72
C ALA A 100 -1.99 -6.18 -10.42
N GLN A 101 -2.48 -7.00 -9.47
CA GLN A 101 -3.90 -7.00 -9.11
C GLN A 101 -4.29 -5.71 -8.40
N TRP A 102 -3.42 -5.19 -7.53
CA TRP A 102 -3.64 -3.93 -6.83
C TRP A 102 -3.87 -2.77 -7.81
N LEU A 103 -3.02 -2.68 -8.83
CA LEU A 103 -3.13 -1.63 -9.84
C LEU A 103 -4.38 -1.80 -10.72
N ILE A 104 -4.81 -3.04 -10.96
CA ILE A 104 -6.05 -3.32 -11.70
C ILE A 104 -7.28 -2.92 -10.88
N ASN A 105 -7.29 -3.24 -9.58
CA ASN A 105 -8.44 -2.99 -8.71
C ASN A 105 -8.66 -1.50 -8.43
N LEU A 106 -7.59 -0.71 -8.45
CA LEU A 106 -7.68 0.71 -8.12
C LEU A 106 -8.28 1.49 -9.28
N LEU A 107 -9.37 2.19 -8.99
CA LEU A 107 -10.11 3.00 -9.95
C LEU A 107 -9.82 4.47 -9.65
N PHE A 108 -9.02 5.09 -10.50
CA PHE A 108 -8.66 6.50 -10.33
C PHE A 108 -8.22 7.13 -11.65
N TYR A 109 -8.29 8.44 -11.67
CA TYR A 109 -7.96 9.25 -12.84
C TYR A 109 -6.44 9.33 -13.02
N ASP A 110 -5.96 9.22 -14.26
CA ASP A 110 -4.57 9.35 -14.69
C ASP A 110 -3.57 8.30 -14.17
N LYS A 111 -3.91 7.52 -13.19
CA LYS A 111 -3.12 6.37 -12.68
C LYS A 111 -1.60 6.61 -12.64
N LEU A 112 -1.19 7.73 -12.07
CA LEU A 112 0.23 8.02 -11.87
C LEU A 112 0.74 7.32 -10.61
N TYR A 113 1.93 6.73 -10.70
CA TYR A 113 2.53 6.14 -9.49
C TYR A 113 4.04 6.27 -9.50
N HIS A 114 4.60 6.25 -8.30
CA HIS A 114 6.04 6.35 -8.05
C HIS A 114 6.44 5.40 -6.94
N GLY A 115 7.49 4.60 -7.18
CA GLY A 115 8.03 3.70 -6.18
C GLY A 115 9.38 4.20 -5.69
N GLN A 116 9.56 4.25 -4.37
CA GLN A 116 10.82 4.65 -3.75
C GLN A 116 11.32 3.55 -2.84
N GLN A 117 12.50 3.03 -3.13
CA GLN A 117 13.14 2.03 -2.30
C GLN A 117 13.66 2.70 -1.02
N PHE A 118 13.44 2.09 0.15
CA PHE A 118 13.86 2.65 1.43
C PHE A 118 15.00 1.90 2.09
N GLN A 119 15.53 0.90 1.45
CA GLN A 119 16.73 0.19 1.90
C GLN A 119 17.57 -0.28 0.74
#